data_5b29c5a046d41a71d6124985b20f8df8
#
_entry.id   5b29c5a046d41a71d6124985b20f8df8
#
_cell.length_a   1.000
_cell.length_b   1.000
_cell.length_c   1.000
_cell.angle_alpha   90.00
_cell.angle_beta   90.00
_cell.angle_gamma   90.00
#
_symmetry.space_group_name_H-M   'P 1'
#
loop_
_entity.id
_entity.type
_entity.pdbx_description
1 polymer ?
#
loop_
_entity_poly.entity_id
_entity_poly.type
_entity_poly.pdbx_seq_one_letter_code
_entity_poly.pdbx_strand_id
1 'polypeptide(L)'
;XXXXETTGSTGPMGNCLRYGNGCSMCVLRCPSFGPRISVSYRAGIEDIKGERDDDIYGAFSGSCKLAKETLSEDIARQLDEKGVVVLKVPEEDVNFDKLKQKVCQQYALKEFAANIVLLDTGHAKLMTSYYPLEKLRKIPGLENAKYVDPYSGSKGNSIRYLSVAPRTDDLRVVGLENLFCGGEKSGLFVGHTEAIATGSLAGHNAVRNQLGMPLLILPRLLAVGDIIAYANERVMTKDGRRNRYTFAGDEYFQRMNDLGLYSTDNDVIHNRVRKLNLDNIFDQKLI
;
A
#
# COMPACT_ATOMS: atom_id res chain seq x y z
N UNK A 1 7.54 -11.04 10.19
CA UNK A 1 7.07 -10.48 10.92
C UNK A 1 7.69 -9.42 11.73
N UNK A 2 8.44 -9.65 11.77
CA UNK A 2 9.13 -8.85 12.53
C UNK A 2 9.22 -7.47 12.14
N UNK A 3 8.94 -7.49 11.33
CA UNK A 3 9.09 -6.24 10.85
C UNK A 3 8.24 -5.26 11.48
N UNK A 4 7.47 -5.65 11.54
CA UNK A 4 6.57 -4.83 12.10
C UNK A 4 6.88 -4.51 13.53
N GLU A 5 7.27 -5.32 13.96
CA GLU A 5 7.63 -5.08 15.36
C GLU A 5 8.79 -4.10 15.46
N THR A 6 9.73 -4.30 14.58
CA THR A 6 10.92 -3.46 14.58
C THR A 6 10.68 -2.05 14.07
N THR A 7 9.64 -1.86 13.30
CA THR A 7 9.32 -0.51 12.81
C THR A 7 8.49 0.30 13.81
N GLY A 8 8.18 -0.27 14.95
CA GLY A 8 7.32 0.39 15.93
C GLY A 8 5.88 0.52 15.49
N SER A 9 5.59 -0.14 14.39
CA SER A 9 4.25 -0.08 13.83
C SER A 9 3.30 -0.92 14.60
N THR A 10 3.84 -1.90 15.19
CA THR A 10 2.99 -2.92 15.65
C THR A 10 2.63 -2.75 17.06
N GLY A 11 3.48 -2.37 17.84
CA GLY A 11 3.05 -2.61 19.15
C GLY A 11 2.19 -3.84 19.05
N PRO A 12 1.27 -4.01 19.87
CA PRO A 12 0.42 -5.22 19.84
C PRO A 12 -0.54 -5.27 18.67
N MET A 13 -0.53 -4.33 17.78
CA MET A 13 -1.62 -4.25 16.85
C MET A 13 -1.27 -3.87 15.48
N GLY A 14 -0.38 -4.20 14.85
CA GLY A 14 -0.18 -3.92 13.45
C GLY A 14 -0.87 -2.69 12.86
N ASN A 15 -2.01 -2.36 13.39
CA ASN A 15 -2.78 -1.15 13.07
C ASN A 15 -2.99 -0.36 14.34
N CYS A 16 -3.19 0.94 14.17
CA CYS A 16 -3.58 1.78 15.28
C CYS A 16 -5.03 1.47 15.67
N LEU A 17 -5.23 0.95 16.86
CA LEU A 17 -6.57 0.59 17.32
C LEU A 17 -7.51 1.79 17.37
N ARG A 18 -6.96 2.96 17.65
CA ARG A 18 -7.76 4.16 17.77
C ARG A 18 -8.23 4.69 16.41
N TYR A 19 -7.38 4.59 15.39
CA TYR A 19 -7.64 5.23 14.10
C TYR A 19 -7.76 4.26 12.93
N GLY A 20 -7.51 2.98 13.14
CA GLY A 20 -7.63 1.99 12.09
C GLY A 20 -6.56 2.05 11.01
N ASN A 21 -5.48 2.77 11.25
CA ASN A 21 -4.40 2.92 10.27
C ASN A 21 -3.23 2.00 10.56
N GLY A 22 -2.54 1.61 9.52
CA GLY A 22 -1.30 0.86 9.66
C GLY A 22 -0.19 1.76 10.19
N CYS A 23 0.35 1.42 11.36
CA CYS A 23 1.37 2.22 12.00
C CYS A 23 2.76 2.04 11.39
N SER A 24 2.99 0.94 10.67
CA SER A 24 4.30 0.66 10.07
C SER A 24 4.75 1.75 9.09
N MET A 25 3.77 2.41 8.49
CA MET A 25 4.05 3.43 7.49
C MET A 25 3.93 4.86 8.04
N CYS A 26 3.56 4.99 9.30
CA CYS A 26 3.31 6.31 9.87
C CYS A 26 4.62 6.94 10.37
N VAL A 27 4.91 8.13 9.86
CA VAL A 27 6.09 8.91 10.30
C VAL A 27 5.73 9.97 11.33
N LEU A 28 4.45 10.05 11.68
CA LEU A 28 3.99 11.02 12.67
C LEU A 28 4.30 10.55 14.08
N ARG A 29 4.44 11.50 14.97
CA ARG A 29 4.50 11.22 16.40
C ARG A 29 3.08 10.94 16.86
N CYS A 30 2.88 9.75 17.41
CA CYS A 30 1.56 9.34 17.87
C CYS A 30 1.43 9.59 19.38
N PRO A 31 0.44 10.37 19.82
CA PRO A 31 0.29 10.65 21.25
C PRO A 31 -0.07 9.39 22.06
N SER A 32 -0.63 8.37 21.42
CA SER A 32 -0.98 7.13 22.12
C SER A 32 0.19 6.17 22.30
N PHE A 33 1.12 6.17 21.35
CA PHE A 33 2.22 5.19 21.33
C PHE A 33 3.61 5.83 21.20
N GLY A 34 3.68 7.14 21.24
CA GLY A 34 4.95 7.85 21.13
C GLY A 34 5.46 7.99 19.70
N PRO A 35 6.69 8.41 19.55
CA PRO A 35 7.28 8.59 18.21
C PRO A 35 7.34 7.26 17.45
N ARG A 36 6.90 7.30 16.22
CA ARG A 36 6.88 6.12 15.34
C ARG A 36 7.92 6.31 14.26
N ILE A 37 9.10 5.81 14.50
CA ILE A 37 10.20 5.89 13.54
C ILE A 37 10.70 4.48 13.23
N SER A 38 11.13 4.30 12.00
CA SER A 38 11.60 2.98 11.53
C SER A 38 12.93 2.60 12.16
N VAL A 39 13.24 1.31 12.10
CA VAL A 39 14.55 0.81 12.57
C VAL A 39 15.67 1.44 11.73
N SER A 40 15.49 1.56 10.41
CA SER A 40 16.47 2.20 9.53
C SER A 40 16.75 3.63 9.99
N TYR A 41 15.69 4.40 10.27
CA TYR A 41 15.83 5.78 10.72
C TYR A 41 16.56 5.85 12.06
N ARG A 42 16.24 4.93 12.99
CA ARG A 42 16.93 4.86 14.28
C ARG A 42 18.43 4.55 14.12
N ALA A 43 18.77 3.82 13.08
CA ALA A 43 20.16 3.49 12.76
C ALA A 43 20.85 4.59 11.94
N GLY A 44 20.21 5.74 11.78
CA GLY A 44 20.80 6.88 11.09
C GLY A 44 20.56 6.92 9.59
N ILE A 45 19.74 6.03 9.06
CA ILE A 45 19.43 5.99 7.61
C ILE A 45 18.10 6.70 7.39
N GLU A 46 18.14 7.83 6.71
CA GLU A 46 16.93 8.60 6.46
C GLU A 46 16.01 7.88 5.48
N ASP A 47 14.73 7.76 5.85
CA ASP A 47 13.72 7.14 5.00
C ASP A 47 13.37 8.06 3.83
N ILE A 48 13.08 7.45 2.68
CA ILE A 48 12.55 8.14 1.50
C ILE A 48 11.03 8.25 1.70
N LYS A 49 10.53 9.47 1.71
CA LYS A 49 9.10 9.72 1.98
C LYS A 49 8.27 9.67 0.71
N GLY A 50 7.10 9.03 0.79
CA GLY A 50 6.13 9.10 -0.30
C GLY A 50 5.63 10.53 -0.49
N GLU A 51 5.22 10.86 -1.69
CA GLU A 51 4.77 12.21 -2.03
C GLU A 51 3.31 12.21 -2.46
N ARG A 52 2.70 13.37 -2.41
CA ARG A 52 1.34 13.63 -2.84
C ARG A 52 1.35 14.80 -3.81
N ASP A 53 0.28 14.90 -4.59
CA ASP A 53 0.16 15.99 -5.57
C ASP A 53 0.06 17.38 -4.94
N ASP A 54 -0.38 17.45 -3.69
CA ASP A 54 -0.49 18.72 -2.96
C ASP A 54 0.81 19.07 -2.20
N ASP A 55 1.91 18.41 -2.55
CA ASP A 55 3.23 18.60 -1.94
C ASP A 55 3.29 18.32 -0.43
N ILE A 56 2.29 17.59 0.07
CA ILE A 56 2.30 17.10 1.46
C ILE A 56 2.85 15.68 1.44
N TYR A 57 3.77 15.38 2.34
CA TYR A 57 4.33 14.04 2.44
C TYR A 57 3.28 13.02 2.82
N GLY A 58 3.38 11.85 2.23
CA GLY A 58 2.45 10.77 2.45
C GLY A 58 1.67 10.45 1.18
N ALA A 59 0.83 9.46 1.27
CA ALA A 59 0.04 9.03 0.12
C ALA A 59 -1.34 8.60 0.57
N PHE A 60 -2.31 8.83 -0.28
CA PHE A 60 -3.65 8.28 -0.05
C PHE A 60 -3.60 6.77 -0.22
N SER A 61 -4.23 6.07 0.68
CA SER A 61 -4.21 4.63 0.69
C SER A 61 -5.53 4.11 1.25
N GLY A 62 -6.06 3.10 0.60
CA GLY A 62 -7.30 2.47 1.03
C GLY A 62 -8.51 3.39 0.90
N SER A 63 -9.57 3.01 1.55
CA SER A 63 -10.82 3.76 1.59
C SER A 63 -11.03 4.36 2.97
N CYS A 64 -11.70 5.49 3.04
CA CYS A 64 -12.08 6.03 4.35
C CYS A 64 -13.35 5.37 4.85
N LYS A 65 -13.59 5.59 6.13
CA LYS A 65 -14.80 5.11 6.79
C LYS A 65 -15.54 6.30 7.36
N LEU A 66 -16.84 6.32 7.15
CA LEU A 66 -17.73 7.31 7.78
C LEU A 66 -18.36 6.69 9.02
N ALA A 67 -18.54 7.49 10.03
CA ALA A 67 -19.24 7.08 11.24
C ALA A 67 -20.74 6.94 10.91
N LYS A 68 -21.28 5.73 11.03
CA LYS A 68 -22.66 5.42 10.62
C LYS A 68 -23.67 6.34 11.30
N GLU A 69 -23.45 6.63 12.57
CA GLU A 69 -24.33 7.47 13.39
C GLU A 69 -24.38 8.93 12.90
N THR A 70 -23.57 9.30 11.93
CA THR A 70 -23.57 10.66 11.36
C THR A 70 -24.24 10.72 10.00
N LEU A 71 -24.76 9.60 9.52
CA LEU A 71 -25.49 9.50 8.26
C LEU A 71 -26.99 9.64 8.55
N SER A 72 -27.78 9.92 7.53
CA SER A 72 -29.23 9.95 7.71
C SER A 72 -29.74 8.57 8.13
N GLU A 73 -30.85 8.56 8.86
CA GLU A 73 -31.47 7.31 9.32
C GLU A 73 -31.76 6.36 8.16
N ASP A 74 -32.16 6.91 7.02
CA ASP A 74 -32.47 6.11 5.85
C ASP A 74 -31.23 5.44 5.27
N ILE A 75 -30.11 6.16 5.17
CA ILE A 75 -28.85 5.59 4.69
C ILE A 75 -28.34 4.54 5.66
N ALA A 76 -28.39 4.84 6.97
CA ALA A 76 -27.96 3.89 8.00
C ALA A 76 -28.77 2.60 7.93
N ARG A 77 -30.10 2.73 7.82
CA ARG A 77 -30.99 1.58 7.71
C ARG A 77 -30.68 0.75 6.44
N GLN A 78 -30.51 1.42 5.30
CA GLN A 78 -30.17 0.71 4.06
C GLN A 78 -28.84 -0.04 4.17
N LEU A 79 -27.85 0.55 4.85
CA LEU A 79 -26.57 -0.14 5.10
C LEU A 79 -26.78 -1.38 5.96
N ASP A 80 -27.58 -1.27 7.00
CA ASP A 80 -27.86 -2.41 7.90
C ASP A 80 -28.62 -3.53 7.17
N GLU A 81 -29.56 -3.17 6.32
CA GLU A 81 -30.40 -4.14 5.62
C GLU A 81 -29.75 -4.76 4.39
N LYS A 82 -29.02 -3.95 3.61
CA LYS A 82 -28.53 -4.36 2.29
C LYS A 82 -27.00 -4.50 2.24
N GLY A 83 -26.30 -3.94 3.21
CA GLY A 83 -24.84 -3.96 3.22
C GLY A 83 -24.19 -2.93 2.28
N VAL A 84 -24.99 -2.27 1.43
CA VAL A 84 -24.45 -1.33 0.46
C VAL A 84 -25.48 -0.23 0.16
N VAL A 85 -24.96 1.00 0.01
CA VAL A 85 -25.75 2.14 -0.46
C VAL A 85 -24.97 2.84 -1.58
N VAL A 86 -25.69 3.20 -2.65
CA VAL A 86 -25.12 3.90 -3.79
C VAL A 86 -25.86 5.21 -3.99
N LEU A 87 -25.12 6.32 -3.94
CA LEU A 87 -25.65 7.67 -4.15
C LEU A 87 -24.93 8.29 -5.35
N LYS A 88 -25.60 9.14 -6.10
CA LYS A 88 -24.98 9.78 -7.25
C LYS A 88 -23.97 10.86 -6.82
N VAL A 89 -22.86 10.90 -7.49
CA VAL A 89 -21.92 12.02 -7.39
C VAL A 89 -22.48 13.15 -8.28
N PRO A 90 -22.49 14.41 -7.81
CA PRO A 90 -22.87 15.53 -8.69
C PRO A 90 -22.02 15.52 -9.97
N GLU A 91 -22.65 15.79 -11.11
CA GLU A 91 -21.96 15.68 -12.40
C GLU A 91 -20.66 16.48 -12.47
N GLU A 92 -20.65 17.67 -11.86
CA GLU A 92 -19.48 18.54 -11.84
C GLU A 92 -18.33 17.97 -11.01
N ASP A 93 -18.60 16.99 -10.17
CA ASP A 93 -17.59 16.37 -9.30
C ASP A 93 -17.09 15.01 -9.83
N VAL A 94 -17.69 14.51 -10.92
CA VAL A 94 -17.25 13.24 -11.49
C VAL A 94 -15.86 13.40 -12.11
N ASN A 95 -14.91 12.59 -11.66
CA ASN A 95 -13.53 12.67 -12.14
C ASN A 95 -12.96 11.26 -12.27
N PHE A 96 -12.85 10.80 -13.50
CA PHE A 96 -12.34 9.46 -13.80
C PHE A 96 -10.82 9.36 -13.61
N ASP A 97 -10.09 10.46 -13.67
CA ASP A 97 -8.63 10.42 -13.47
C ASP A 97 -8.25 10.01 -12.04
N LYS A 98 -9.14 10.22 -11.09
CA LYS A 98 -8.90 9.76 -9.71
C LYS A 98 -8.77 8.24 -9.61
N LEU A 99 -9.33 7.51 -10.57
CA LEU A 99 -9.25 6.04 -10.55
C LEU A 99 -7.81 5.55 -10.71
N LYS A 100 -6.98 6.31 -11.42
CA LYS A 100 -5.56 5.98 -11.61
C LYS A 100 -4.79 5.95 -10.28
N GLN A 101 -5.30 6.67 -9.28
CA GLN A 101 -4.68 6.74 -7.96
C GLN A 101 -5.08 5.58 -7.06
N LYS A 102 -6.02 4.74 -7.51
CA LYS A 102 -6.42 3.54 -6.76
C LYS A 102 -5.35 2.46 -6.95
N VAL A 103 -4.70 2.11 -5.88
CA VAL A 103 -3.66 1.08 -5.92
C VAL A 103 -4.23 -0.28 -6.33
N CYS A 104 -5.34 -0.69 -5.69
CA CYS A 104 -6.03 -1.93 -6.07
C CYS A 104 -6.93 -1.66 -7.27
N GLN A 105 -6.45 -1.96 -8.45
CA GLN A 105 -7.17 -1.68 -9.70
C GLN A 105 -8.50 -2.43 -9.82
N GLN A 106 -8.66 -3.53 -9.11
CA GLN A 106 -9.96 -4.23 -9.05
C GLN A 106 -11.07 -3.35 -8.47
N TYR A 107 -10.71 -2.30 -7.75
CA TYR A 107 -11.66 -1.32 -7.21
C TYR A 107 -11.63 0.01 -7.97
N ALA A 108 -10.92 0.07 -9.10
CA ALA A 108 -10.85 1.27 -9.92
C ALA A 108 -11.92 1.25 -11.02
N LEU A 109 -13.15 1.01 -10.61
CA LEU A 109 -14.29 0.93 -11.54
C LEU A 109 -14.86 2.32 -11.78
N LYS A 110 -15.31 2.57 -13.02
CA LYS A 110 -15.92 3.85 -13.40
C LYS A 110 -17.10 4.21 -12.49
N GLU A 111 -17.81 3.20 -12.04
CA GLU A 111 -18.94 3.35 -11.12
C GLU A 111 -18.52 4.02 -9.80
N PHE A 112 -17.29 3.79 -9.36
CA PHE A 112 -16.77 4.41 -8.12
C PHE A 112 -16.33 5.86 -8.33
N ALA A 113 -16.20 6.31 -9.58
CA ALA A 113 -15.96 7.73 -9.86
C ALA A 113 -17.28 8.48 -10.01
N ALA A 114 -18.31 7.80 -10.54
CA ALA A 114 -19.62 8.41 -10.82
C ALA A 114 -20.61 8.29 -9.66
N ASN A 115 -20.29 7.50 -8.63
CA ASN A 115 -21.18 7.27 -7.50
C ASN A 115 -20.42 7.27 -6.18
N ILE A 116 -21.10 7.71 -5.13
CA ILE A 116 -20.66 7.48 -3.75
C ILE A 116 -21.15 6.07 -3.39
N VAL A 117 -20.22 5.16 -3.19
CA VAL A 117 -20.55 3.78 -2.81
C VAL A 117 -20.11 3.55 -1.38
N LEU A 118 -21.07 3.24 -0.53
CA LEU A 118 -20.85 2.94 0.88
C LEU A 118 -21.09 1.46 1.12
N LEU A 119 -20.17 0.80 1.81
CA LEU A 119 -20.30 -0.61 2.20
C LEU A 119 -20.33 -0.70 3.71
N ASP A 120 -21.19 -1.54 4.24
CA ASP A 120 -21.23 -1.79 5.68
C ASP A 120 -20.05 -2.68 6.08
N THR A 121 -19.25 -2.17 6.99
CA THR A 121 -18.13 -2.92 7.61
C THR A 121 -18.07 -2.61 9.10
N GLY A 122 -19.26 -2.37 9.71
CA GLY A 122 -19.36 -1.84 11.06
C GLY A 122 -19.31 -0.31 11.08
N HIS A 123 -18.69 0.26 10.06
CA HIS A 123 -18.74 1.68 9.72
C HIS A 123 -19.09 1.74 8.23
N ALA A 124 -19.52 2.88 7.75
CA ALA A 124 -19.81 3.06 6.33
C ALA A 124 -18.50 3.26 5.57
N LYS A 125 -18.01 2.19 4.94
CA LYS A 125 -16.76 2.24 4.18
C LYS A 125 -17.01 2.92 2.83
N LEU A 126 -16.35 4.06 2.62
CA LEU A 126 -16.47 4.84 1.40
C LEU A 126 -15.55 4.26 0.33
N MET A 127 -16.13 3.70 -0.72
CA MET A 127 -15.36 3.09 -1.82
C MET A 127 -14.93 4.12 -2.87
N THR A 128 -15.66 5.23 -2.96
CA THR A 128 -15.35 6.34 -3.86
C THR A 128 -14.01 6.98 -3.47
N SER A 129 -13.11 7.12 -4.43
CA SER A 129 -11.75 7.62 -4.15
C SER A 129 -11.70 9.13 -4.01
N TYR A 130 -10.94 9.59 -3.03
CA TYR A 130 -10.52 10.99 -2.94
C TYR A 130 -11.67 11.99 -3.00
N TYR A 131 -12.74 11.72 -2.25
CA TYR A 131 -13.90 12.59 -2.23
C TYR A 131 -13.89 13.44 -0.95
N PRO A 132 -13.70 14.77 -1.06
CA PRO A 132 -13.56 15.63 0.12
C PRO A 132 -14.83 15.65 0.98
N LEU A 133 -14.63 15.76 2.28
CA LEU A 133 -15.73 15.75 3.25
C LEU A 133 -16.71 16.89 3.01
N GLU A 134 -16.21 18.08 2.67
CA GLU A 134 -17.04 19.25 2.40
C GLU A 134 -17.97 19.05 1.20
N LYS A 135 -17.50 18.30 0.18
CA LYS A 135 -18.33 17.97 -0.98
C LYS A 135 -19.30 16.84 -0.62
N LEU A 136 -18.82 15.86 0.14
CA LEU A 136 -19.65 14.75 0.60
C LEU A 136 -20.88 15.27 1.36
N ARG A 137 -20.69 16.28 2.19
CA ARG A 137 -21.77 16.87 3.00
C ARG A 137 -22.82 17.63 2.19
N LYS A 138 -22.59 17.84 0.90
CA LYS A 138 -23.59 18.44 0.02
C LYS A 138 -24.54 17.39 -0.58
N ILE A 139 -24.24 16.12 -0.35
CA ILE A 139 -25.05 15.02 -0.89
C ILE A 139 -26.16 14.69 0.12
N PRO A 140 -27.43 14.62 -0.34
CA PRO A 140 -28.54 14.32 0.58
C PRO A 140 -28.32 13.06 1.41
N GLY A 141 -28.49 13.20 2.71
CA GLY A 141 -28.28 12.14 3.67
C GLY A 141 -26.88 12.04 4.23
N LEU A 142 -25.94 12.86 3.72
CA LEU A 142 -24.56 12.89 4.22
C LEU A 142 -24.18 14.23 4.84
N GLU A 143 -25.15 15.09 5.12
CA GLU A 143 -24.92 16.47 5.60
C GLU A 143 -24.08 16.52 6.88
N ASN A 144 -24.24 15.53 7.74
CA ASN A 144 -23.51 15.48 9.01
C ASN A 144 -22.37 14.48 9.01
N ALA A 145 -22.04 13.90 7.84
CA ALA A 145 -21.04 12.85 7.73
C ALA A 145 -19.71 13.24 8.37
N LYS A 146 -19.10 12.29 9.07
CA LYS A 146 -17.79 12.44 9.69
C LYS A 146 -16.94 11.23 9.38
N TYR A 147 -15.66 11.47 9.09
CA TYR A 147 -14.72 10.37 8.95
C TYR A 147 -14.38 9.81 10.34
N VAL A 148 -14.34 8.48 10.43
CA VAL A 148 -13.90 7.80 11.65
C VAL A 148 -12.43 8.06 11.90
N ASP A 149 -11.63 8.08 10.84
CA ASP A 149 -10.20 8.33 10.92
C ASP A 149 -9.95 9.85 10.91
N PRO A 150 -9.43 10.42 12.00
CA PRO A 150 -9.18 11.87 12.07
C PRO A 150 -8.12 12.35 11.07
N TYR A 151 -7.31 11.44 10.53
CA TYR A 151 -6.29 11.82 9.54
C TYR A 151 -6.81 11.79 8.10
N SER A 152 -8.05 11.37 7.89
CA SER A 152 -8.68 11.48 6.56
C SER A 152 -8.89 12.95 6.17
N GLY A 153 -9.18 13.77 7.16
CA GLY A 153 -9.33 15.22 6.95
C GLY A 153 -10.32 15.55 5.87
N SER A 154 -10.03 16.59 5.11
CA SER A 154 -10.89 17.02 4.01
C SER A 154 -10.58 16.30 2.69
N LYS A 155 -9.59 15.46 2.67
CA LYS A 155 -9.11 14.87 1.40
C LYS A 155 -9.87 13.61 0.97
N GLY A 156 -10.68 13.06 1.84
CA GLY A 156 -11.61 12.01 1.48
C GLY A 156 -11.11 10.58 1.58
N ASN A 157 -9.84 10.36 1.86
CA ASN A 157 -9.31 9.01 2.03
C ASN A 157 -8.39 8.95 3.22
N SER A 158 -8.22 7.75 3.76
CA SER A 158 -7.24 7.53 4.80
C SER A 158 -5.86 7.94 4.28
N ILE A 159 -5.19 8.77 5.03
CA ILE A 159 -3.86 9.24 4.68
C ILE A 159 -2.84 8.39 5.43
N ARG A 160 -1.97 7.74 4.68
CA ARG A 160 -0.82 7.05 5.24
C ARG A 160 0.42 7.87 4.91
N TYR A 161 1.20 8.13 5.93
CA TYR A 161 2.47 8.83 5.77
C TYR A 161 3.51 7.77 5.45
N LEU A 162 3.59 7.44 4.15
CA LEU A 162 4.43 6.35 3.68
C LEU A 162 5.89 6.76 3.62
N SER A 163 6.75 5.89 4.10
CA SER A 163 8.18 6.06 3.93
C SER A 163 8.82 4.70 3.72
N VAL A 164 9.86 4.66 2.92
CA VAL A 164 10.58 3.43 2.60
C VAL A 164 12.05 3.60 2.97
N ALA A 165 12.70 2.49 3.32
CA ALA A 165 14.13 2.50 3.56
C ALA A 165 14.86 2.47 2.21
N PRO A 166 15.90 3.30 2.02
CA PRO A 166 16.74 3.13 0.85
C PRO A 166 17.41 1.75 0.92
N ARG A 167 17.36 1.02 -0.18
CA ARG A 167 17.81 -0.38 -0.16
C ARG A 167 18.33 -0.80 -1.52
N THR A 168 19.07 -1.89 -1.55
CA THR A 168 19.54 -2.53 -2.78
C THR A 168 18.52 -3.57 -3.26
N ASP A 169 18.73 -4.14 -4.45
CA ASP A 169 17.74 -5.08 -5.03
C ASP A 169 17.73 -6.46 -4.34
N ASP A 170 18.74 -6.71 -3.51
CA ASP A 170 18.72 -7.86 -2.59
C ASP A 170 17.93 -7.56 -1.31
N LEU A 171 17.30 -6.37 -1.23
CA LEU A 171 16.47 -5.88 -0.12
C LEU A 171 17.25 -5.52 1.16
N ARG A 172 18.57 -5.38 1.07
CA ARG A 172 19.39 -4.91 2.18
C ARG A 172 19.31 -3.39 2.25
N VAL A 173 19.16 -2.85 3.45
CA VAL A 173 19.09 -1.40 3.69
C VAL A 173 20.48 -0.79 3.44
N VAL A 174 20.53 0.24 2.60
CA VAL A 174 21.78 0.91 2.26
C VAL A 174 22.42 1.49 3.52
N GLY A 175 23.70 1.23 3.69
CA GLY A 175 24.45 1.71 4.86
C GLY A 175 24.41 0.78 6.08
N LEU A 176 23.67 -0.34 5.97
CA LEU A 176 23.62 -1.32 7.08
C LEU A 176 23.90 -2.71 6.53
N GLU A 177 24.76 -3.44 7.21
CA GLU A 177 25.21 -4.75 6.72
C GLU A 177 24.21 -5.87 7.03
N ASN A 178 23.44 -5.72 8.08
CA ASN A 178 22.61 -6.81 8.62
C ASN A 178 21.13 -6.47 8.74
N LEU A 179 20.66 -5.43 8.04
CA LEU A 179 19.24 -5.06 8.06
C LEU A 179 18.64 -5.21 6.65
N PHE A 180 17.61 -6.02 6.58
CA PHE A 180 16.85 -6.27 5.34
C PHE A 180 15.42 -5.80 5.52
N CYS A 181 14.79 -5.33 4.46
CA CYS A 181 13.41 -4.84 4.54
C CYS A 181 12.55 -5.43 3.42
N GLY A 182 11.32 -5.81 3.77
CA GLY A 182 10.34 -6.32 2.82
C GLY A 182 9.01 -5.59 2.99
N GLY A 183 8.08 -5.88 2.11
CA GLY A 183 6.75 -5.27 2.13
C GLY A 183 6.77 -3.79 1.83
N GLU A 184 5.78 -3.09 2.33
CA GLU A 184 5.61 -1.66 2.07
C GLU A 184 6.85 -0.83 2.40
N LYS A 185 7.62 -1.25 3.39
CA LYS A 185 8.82 -0.53 3.82
C LYS A 185 9.95 -0.58 2.79
N SER A 186 9.90 -1.54 1.87
CA SER A 186 10.97 -1.74 0.90
C SER A 186 10.72 -1.13 -0.48
N GLY A 187 9.62 -0.38 -0.69
CA GLY A 187 9.44 0.19 -2.02
C GLY A 187 8.08 0.77 -2.37
N LEU A 188 7.34 1.29 -1.44
CA LEU A 188 5.99 1.81 -1.69
C LEU A 188 5.06 0.73 -2.28
N PHE A 189 5.33 -0.52 -1.95
CA PHE A 189 4.52 -1.65 -2.38
C PHE A 189 3.17 -1.67 -1.65
N VAL A 190 2.15 -2.14 -2.32
CA VAL A 190 0.85 -2.36 -1.69
C VAL A 190 0.29 -3.70 -2.13
N GLY A 191 0.05 -4.57 -1.17
CA GLY A 191 -0.56 -5.87 -1.43
C GLY A 191 0.11 -6.98 -0.63
N HIS A 192 -0.65 -8.03 -0.40
CA HIS A 192 -0.15 -9.21 0.32
C HIS A 192 0.89 -9.95 -0.52
N THR A 193 0.67 -10.03 -1.84
CA THR A 193 1.59 -10.72 -2.76
C THR A 193 2.97 -10.07 -2.72
N GLU A 194 3.00 -8.75 -2.79
CA GLU A 194 4.24 -7.97 -2.72
C GLU A 194 4.94 -8.15 -1.39
N ALA A 195 4.15 -8.16 -0.31
CA ALA A 195 4.71 -8.35 1.04
C ALA A 195 5.29 -9.76 1.22
N ILE A 196 4.60 -10.78 0.69
CA ILE A 196 5.08 -12.17 0.75
C ILE A 196 6.37 -12.31 -0.07
N ALA A 197 6.34 -11.84 -1.32
CA ALA A 197 7.49 -11.99 -2.24
C ALA A 197 8.74 -11.28 -1.70
N THR A 198 8.60 -10.01 -1.30
CA THR A 198 9.74 -9.26 -0.81
C THR A 198 10.17 -9.72 0.59
N GLY A 199 9.20 -10.12 1.43
CA GLY A 199 9.51 -10.64 2.77
C GLY A 199 10.26 -11.96 2.71
N SER A 200 9.87 -12.84 1.78
CA SER A 200 10.57 -14.12 1.57
C SER A 200 12.01 -13.88 1.11
N LEU A 201 12.20 -12.99 0.13
CA LEU A 201 13.55 -12.68 -0.35
C LEU A 201 14.39 -12.01 0.76
N ALA A 202 13.81 -11.07 1.49
CA ALA A 202 14.52 -10.38 2.58
C ALA A 202 14.96 -11.37 3.68
N GLY A 203 14.05 -12.30 4.04
CA GLY A 203 14.36 -13.32 5.04
C GLY A 203 15.42 -14.29 4.55
N HIS A 204 15.30 -14.75 3.32
CA HIS A 204 16.28 -15.66 2.70
C HIS A 204 17.66 -14.99 2.68
N ASN A 205 17.71 -13.71 2.26
CA ASN A 205 18.97 -12.98 2.19
C ASN A 205 19.57 -12.67 3.56
N ALA A 206 18.73 -12.48 4.57
CA ALA A 206 19.24 -12.30 5.93
C ALA A 206 19.99 -13.56 6.40
N VAL A 207 19.49 -14.76 6.08
CA VAL A 207 20.14 -16.02 6.40
C VAL A 207 21.43 -16.16 5.58
N ARG A 208 21.36 -15.90 4.26
CA ARG A 208 22.54 -15.99 3.39
C ARG A 208 23.65 -15.06 3.90
N ASN A 209 23.26 -13.85 4.28
CA ASN A 209 24.21 -12.86 4.82
C ASN A 209 24.91 -13.40 6.09
N GLN A 210 24.14 -13.99 6.99
CA GLN A 210 24.68 -14.56 8.23
C GLN A 210 25.64 -15.71 7.96
N LEU A 211 25.42 -16.46 6.87
CA LEU A 211 26.26 -17.58 6.48
C LEU A 211 27.42 -17.19 5.56
N GLY A 212 27.58 -15.90 5.27
CA GLY A 212 28.63 -15.43 4.37
C GLY A 212 28.41 -15.81 2.92
N MET A 213 27.18 -16.13 2.53
CA MET A 213 26.82 -16.51 1.16
C MET A 213 26.50 -15.28 0.32
N PRO A 214 26.73 -15.32 -0.99
CA PRO A 214 26.28 -14.25 -1.87
C PRO A 214 24.79 -14.01 -1.75
N LEU A 215 24.38 -12.73 -1.68
CA LEU A 215 22.95 -12.39 -1.58
C LEU A 215 22.25 -12.69 -2.90
N LEU A 216 21.01 -13.13 -2.82
CA LEU A 216 20.19 -13.45 -3.98
C LEU A 216 19.52 -12.17 -4.49
N ILE A 217 19.77 -11.87 -5.77
CA ILE A 217 19.04 -10.82 -6.49
C ILE A 217 18.20 -11.52 -7.54
N LEU A 218 16.89 -11.32 -7.50
CA LEU A 218 16.00 -11.93 -8.49
C LEU A 218 16.10 -11.17 -9.83
N PRO A 219 16.35 -11.88 -10.94
CA PRO A 219 16.47 -11.23 -12.24
C PRO A 219 15.21 -10.52 -12.70
N ARG A 220 15.37 -9.42 -13.43
CA ARG A 220 14.25 -8.63 -13.97
C ARG A 220 13.46 -9.38 -15.06
N LEU A 221 13.91 -10.55 -15.46
CA LEU A 221 13.14 -11.45 -16.32
C LEU A 221 11.99 -12.13 -15.57
N LEU A 222 11.96 -12.02 -14.25
CA LEU A 222 10.84 -12.45 -13.42
C LEU A 222 10.08 -11.20 -12.94
N ALA A 223 8.75 -11.28 -12.91
CA ALA A 223 7.93 -10.16 -12.44
C ALA A 223 8.33 -9.72 -11.02
N VAL A 224 8.67 -10.69 -10.14
CA VAL A 224 9.10 -10.37 -8.77
C VAL A 224 10.43 -9.61 -8.77
N GLY A 225 11.39 -10.02 -9.58
CA GLY A 225 12.68 -9.31 -9.67
C GLY A 225 12.51 -7.93 -10.27
N ASP A 226 11.68 -7.84 -11.32
CA ASP A 226 11.46 -6.55 -11.97
C ASP A 226 10.74 -5.55 -11.06
N ILE A 227 9.70 -5.97 -10.32
CA ILE A 227 8.99 -5.02 -9.46
C ILE A 227 9.91 -4.49 -8.35
N ILE A 228 10.80 -5.34 -7.83
CA ILE A 228 11.76 -4.94 -6.80
C ILE A 228 12.71 -3.86 -7.35
N ALA A 229 13.30 -4.13 -8.50
CA ALA A 229 14.25 -3.20 -9.12
C ALA A 229 13.55 -1.93 -9.60
N TYR A 230 12.40 -2.09 -10.26
CA TYR A 230 11.63 -0.95 -10.78
C TYR A 230 11.19 -0.01 -9.66
N ALA A 231 10.60 -0.55 -8.60
CA ALA A 231 10.19 0.29 -7.47
C ALA A 231 11.38 1.01 -6.84
N ASN A 232 12.54 0.35 -6.79
CA ASN A 232 13.77 0.94 -6.25
C ASN A 232 14.20 2.16 -7.09
N GLU A 233 14.15 2.02 -8.41
CA GLU A 233 14.47 3.13 -9.33
C GLU A 233 13.44 4.26 -9.18
N ARG A 234 12.17 3.90 -9.14
CA ARG A 234 11.08 4.89 -9.13
C ARG A 234 11.06 5.73 -7.84
N VAL A 235 11.35 5.15 -6.69
CA VAL A 235 11.32 5.93 -5.45
C VAL A 235 12.40 7.02 -5.41
N MET A 236 13.40 6.93 -6.29
CA MET A 236 14.41 7.98 -6.38
C MET A 236 13.90 9.24 -7.08
N THR A 237 12.76 9.16 -7.75
CA THR A 237 12.17 10.30 -8.46
C THR A 237 10.94 10.84 -7.73
N LYS A 238 10.65 12.14 -7.89
CA LYS A 238 9.47 12.74 -7.27
C LYS A 238 8.20 12.08 -7.79
N ASP A 239 8.12 11.87 -9.09
CA ASP A 239 6.97 11.22 -9.72
C ASP A 239 6.77 9.79 -9.18
N GLY A 240 7.84 9.01 -9.10
CA GLY A 240 7.74 7.63 -8.60
C GLY A 240 7.30 7.56 -7.13
N ARG A 241 7.63 8.58 -6.34
CA ARG A 241 7.19 8.60 -4.93
C ARG A 241 5.70 8.91 -4.77
N ARG A 242 5.04 9.35 -5.83
CA ARG A 242 3.58 9.56 -5.82
C ARG A 242 2.81 8.26 -6.06
N ASN A 243 3.46 7.28 -6.67
CA ASN A 243 2.82 6.04 -7.10
C ASN A 243 2.97 4.91 -6.09
N ARG A 244 2.17 3.88 -6.29
CA ARG A 244 2.22 2.63 -5.53
C ARG A 244 2.50 1.50 -6.51
N TYR A 245 3.25 0.51 -6.07
CA TYR A 245 3.69 -0.56 -6.95
C TYR A 245 3.08 -1.88 -6.48
N THR A 246 2.37 -2.52 -7.39
CA THR A 246 1.67 -3.77 -7.08
C THR A 246 1.46 -4.56 -8.37
N PHE A 247 1.46 -5.87 -8.26
CA PHE A 247 1.17 -6.75 -9.40
C PHE A 247 -0.24 -6.57 -9.96
N ALA A 248 -1.15 -6.04 -9.15
CA ALA A 248 -2.54 -5.81 -9.54
C ALA A 248 -2.86 -4.33 -9.78
N GLY A 249 -1.85 -3.49 -9.89
CA GLY A 249 -2.06 -2.06 -9.95
C GLY A 249 -1.47 -1.38 -11.17
N ASP A 250 -2.10 -0.33 -11.50
CA ASP A 250 -1.99 0.55 -12.67
C ASP A 250 -0.62 0.52 -13.37
N GLU A 251 0.33 1.28 -12.85
CA GLU A 251 1.62 1.47 -13.52
C GLU A 251 2.40 0.16 -13.68
N TYR A 252 2.48 -0.62 -12.62
CA TYR A 252 3.30 -1.83 -12.69
C TYR A 252 2.62 -2.96 -13.46
N PHE A 253 1.30 -3.08 -13.37
CA PHE A 253 0.58 -4.09 -14.15
C PHE A 253 0.75 -3.81 -15.65
N GLN A 254 0.64 -2.55 -16.07
CA GLN A 254 0.88 -2.20 -17.48
C GLN A 254 2.31 -2.57 -17.89
N ARG A 255 3.29 -2.22 -17.05
CA ARG A 255 4.69 -2.56 -17.31
C ARG A 255 4.90 -4.07 -17.48
N MET A 256 4.28 -4.90 -16.63
CA MET A 256 4.39 -6.36 -16.76
C MET A 256 3.90 -6.84 -18.14
N ASN A 257 2.80 -6.26 -18.63
CA ASN A 257 2.27 -6.60 -19.94
C ASN A 257 3.22 -6.17 -21.05
N ASP A 258 3.71 -4.94 -20.98
CA ASP A 258 4.61 -4.37 -22.00
C ASP A 258 5.91 -5.17 -22.12
N LEU A 259 6.40 -5.70 -21.00
CA LEU A 259 7.64 -6.48 -20.95
C LEU A 259 7.41 -7.99 -21.15
N GLY A 260 6.16 -8.41 -21.33
CA GLY A 260 5.84 -9.82 -21.46
C GLY A 260 6.10 -10.63 -20.20
N LEU A 261 6.09 -9.97 -19.03
CA LEU A 261 6.31 -10.65 -17.75
C LEU A 261 5.05 -11.30 -17.22
N TYR A 262 3.89 -10.77 -17.58
CA TYR A 262 2.60 -11.31 -17.16
C TYR A 262 2.26 -12.57 -17.96
N SER A 263 1.85 -13.61 -17.28
CA SER A 263 1.35 -14.83 -17.91
C SER A 263 0.42 -15.54 -16.94
N THR A 264 -0.63 -16.15 -17.49
CA THR A 264 -1.50 -17.07 -16.75
C THR A 264 -1.14 -18.52 -17.04
N ASP A 265 -0.15 -18.73 -17.89
CA ASP A 265 0.31 -20.08 -18.27
C ASP A 265 1.45 -20.50 -17.33
N ASN A 266 1.18 -21.51 -16.52
CA ASN A 266 2.13 -22.02 -15.54
C ASN A 266 3.39 -22.58 -16.19
N ASP A 267 3.28 -23.21 -17.37
CA ASP A 267 4.46 -23.77 -18.04
C ASP A 267 5.41 -22.67 -18.51
N VAL A 268 4.84 -21.58 -19.00
CA VAL A 268 5.64 -20.40 -19.38
C VAL A 268 6.40 -19.85 -18.16
N ILE A 269 5.69 -19.75 -17.02
CA ILE A 269 6.29 -19.26 -15.79
C ILE A 269 7.40 -20.20 -15.31
N HIS A 270 7.10 -21.52 -15.21
CA HIS A 270 8.07 -22.51 -14.74
C HIS A 270 9.31 -22.56 -15.65
N ASN A 271 9.10 -22.52 -16.97
CA ASN A 271 10.21 -22.56 -17.91
C ASN A 271 11.11 -21.34 -17.77
N ARG A 272 10.50 -20.16 -17.47
CA ARG A 272 11.27 -18.95 -17.23
C ARG A 272 12.14 -19.09 -15.97
N VAL A 273 11.57 -19.63 -14.89
CA VAL A 273 12.29 -19.84 -13.63
C VAL A 273 13.45 -20.85 -13.84
N ARG A 274 13.18 -21.95 -14.57
CA ARG A 274 14.22 -22.97 -14.87
C ARG A 274 15.37 -22.40 -15.66
N LYS A 275 15.09 -21.60 -16.69
CA LYS A 275 16.12 -20.97 -17.51
C LYS A 275 17.04 -20.05 -16.70
N LEU A 276 16.55 -19.57 -15.57
CA LEU A 276 17.31 -18.71 -14.67
C LEU A 276 18.00 -19.51 -13.54
N ASN A 277 17.84 -20.83 -13.54
CA ASN A 277 18.39 -21.72 -12.51
C ASN A 277 17.90 -21.35 -11.10
N LEU A 278 16.61 -20.98 -11.00
CA LEU A 278 16.00 -20.55 -9.73
C LEU A 278 14.94 -21.53 -9.22
N ASP A 279 14.85 -22.73 -9.85
CA ASP A 279 13.90 -23.73 -9.36
C ASP A 279 14.19 -24.07 -7.91
N ASN A 280 13.13 -24.01 -7.11
CA ASN A 280 13.17 -24.43 -5.71
C ASN A 280 14.23 -23.67 -4.88
N ILE A 281 14.61 -22.45 -5.30
CA ILE A 281 15.67 -21.70 -4.61
C ILE A 281 15.30 -21.43 -3.14
N PHE A 282 14.01 -21.26 -2.85
CA PHE A 282 13.53 -21.00 -1.49
C PHE A 282 13.25 -22.28 -0.70
N ASP A 283 13.25 -23.44 -1.38
CA ASP A 283 13.07 -24.75 -0.71
C ASP A 283 14.40 -25.33 -0.23
N GLN A 284 15.50 -24.77 -0.71
CA GLN A 284 16.83 -25.25 -0.32
C GLN A 284 17.09 -24.90 1.14
N LYS A 285 17.41 -25.93 1.92
CA LYS A 285 17.76 -25.72 3.32
C LYS A 285 19.14 -25.08 3.39
N LEU A 286 19.22 -23.92 3.99
CA LEU A 286 20.48 -23.18 4.14
C LEU A 286 21.22 -23.52 5.42
N ILE A 287 20.49 -24.02 6.44
CA ILE A 287 21.03 -24.39 7.75
C ILE A 287 20.45 -25.71 8.21
#